data_aa20f2f45c79e58381e5cc9131a1b44c
#
_entry.id   aa20f2f45c79e58381e5cc9131a1b44c
#
_cell.length_a   1.000
_cell.length_b   1.000
_cell.length_c   1.000
_cell.angle_alpha   90.00
_cell.angle_beta   90.00
_cell.angle_gamma   90.00
#
_symmetry.space_group_name_H-M   'P 1'
#
loop_
_entity.id
_entity.type
_entity.pdbx_description
1 polymer ?
#
loop_
_entity_poly.entity_id
_entity_poly.type
_entity_poly.pdbx_seq_one_letter_code
_entity_poly.pdbx_strand_id
1 'polypeptide(L)'
;WREIPYDPQNADAILSDLKEIFHQIQPDVIHSGPLTDVSWLTAEADLHPHAAMSWGFDLMHDIEADPRLKQNAAIALHQADWFLGDCYVERDTAIPLGLKKDHATIFPWGIDPKQFCKGNSTVRRELAEEDEFLLLSTRSLEPNYRVDITLSAFIAAAAKEPKLKLAILADGSQFNLLRNIADAAPKEIRDRILWLGRKPNDQLIDYYRAADLYLSASITDGSSVSLLEAMACEIPVLVSDIPGNLEWVEDGRTGFLFKTGDSAQMADKILFCYRNRGEMQNITAPARRLIEEKADWEKNKYRLTEAYRNAVTVCNNRYDSK
;
A
#
# COMPACT_ATOMS: atom_id res chain seq x y z
N TRP A 1 -23.38 -10.04 7.08
CA TRP A 1 -23.06 -8.87 6.25
C TRP A 1 -24.34 -8.11 5.96
N ARG A 2 -24.32 -6.78 6.16
CA ARG A 2 -25.33 -5.85 5.67
C ARG A 2 -24.63 -4.82 4.82
N GLU A 3 -25.00 -4.72 3.54
CA GLU A 3 -24.50 -3.69 2.63
C GLU A 3 -25.40 -2.48 2.74
N ILE A 4 -24.79 -1.30 2.95
CA ILE A 4 -25.43 0.00 2.77
C ILE A 4 -24.95 0.50 1.42
N PRO A 5 -25.85 0.67 0.42
CA PRO A 5 -25.45 1.25 -0.85
C PRO A 5 -24.87 2.65 -0.63
N TYR A 6 -23.62 2.84 -0.99
CA TYR A 6 -22.99 4.14 -0.89
C TYR A 6 -23.41 5.02 -2.06
N ASP A 7 -24.15 6.08 -1.76
CA ASP A 7 -24.48 7.15 -2.69
C ASP A 7 -24.07 8.49 -2.06
N PRO A 8 -22.99 9.13 -2.56
CA PRO A 8 -22.52 10.42 -2.03
C PRO A 8 -23.58 11.54 -2.09
N GLN A 9 -24.61 11.39 -2.96
CA GLN A 9 -25.69 12.34 -3.10
C GLN A 9 -26.81 12.14 -2.06
N ASN A 10 -26.77 11.04 -1.31
CA ASN A 10 -27.78 10.66 -0.32
C ASN A 10 -27.18 10.38 1.06
N ALA A 11 -26.27 11.25 1.50
CA ALA A 11 -25.60 11.12 2.79
C ALA A 11 -26.57 11.00 3.97
N ASP A 12 -27.68 11.72 3.97
CA ASP A 12 -28.67 11.70 5.06
C ASP A 12 -29.30 10.31 5.25
N ALA A 13 -29.58 9.58 4.16
CA ALA A 13 -30.11 8.23 4.26
C ALA A 13 -29.06 7.27 4.83
N ILE A 14 -27.80 7.39 4.41
CA ILE A 14 -26.68 6.58 4.92
C ILE A 14 -26.49 6.84 6.43
N LEU A 15 -26.52 8.09 6.86
CA LEU A 15 -26.41 8.46 8.28
C LEU A 15 -27.56 7.86 9.12
N SER A 16 -28.79 7.87 8.58
CA SER A 16 -29.93 7.23 9.23
C SER A 16 -29.74 5.72 9.40
N ASP A 17 -29.31 5.05 8.32
CA ASP A 17 -29.06 3.60 8.32
C ASP A 17 -27.92 3.22 9.28
N LEU A 18 -26.83 4.00 9.32
CA LEU A 18 -25.73 3.80 10.24
C LEU A 18 -26.19 3.88 11.71
N LYS A 19 -26.99 4.89 12.05
CA LYS A 19 -27.56 5.05 13.40
C LYS A 19 -28.46 3.88 13.79
N GLU A 20 -29.32 3.44 12.86
CA GLU A 20 -30.18 2.27 13.09
C GLU A 20 -29.38 1.01 13.35
N ILE A 21 -28.37 0.72 12.50
CA ILE A 21 -27.48 -0.44 12.66
C ILE A 21 -26.73 -0.38 13.99
N PHE A 22 -26.19 0.79 14.32
CA PHE A 22 -25.50 0.99 15.59
C PHE A 22 -26.38 0.65 16.79
N HIS A 23 -27.63 1.15 16.80
CA HIS A 23 -28.60 0.84 17.84
C HIS A 23 -28.98 -0.63 17.90
N GLN A 24 -29.03 -1.32 16.78
CA GLN A 24 -29.35 -2.75 16.73
C GLN A 24 -28.18 -3.63 17.22
N ILE A 25 -26.94 -3.28 16.87
CA ILE A 25 -25.73 -4.09 17.16
C ILE A 25 -25.14 -3.76 18.53
N GLN A 26 -25.20 -2.49 18.97
CA GLN A 26 -24.57 -2.00 20.20
C GLN A 26 -23.07 -2.39 20.28
N PRO A 27 -22.23 -2.02 19.29
CA PRO A 27 -20.83 -2.45 19.26
C PRO A 27 -20.02 -1.78 20.38
N ASP A 28 -19.02 -2.49 20.93
CA ASP A 28 -18.08 -1.92 21.91
C ASP A 28 -17.15 -0.87 21.31
N VAL A 29 -16.86 -0.95 20.01
CA VAL A 29 -16.04 0.00 19.25
C VAL A 29 -16.39 -0.05 17.77
N ILE A 30 -16.34 1.10 17.09
CA ILE A 30 -16.46 1.21 15.64
C ILE A 30 -15.06 1.44 15.08
N HIS A 31 -14.67 0.65 14.11
CA HIS A 31 -13.45 0.88 13.33
C HIS A 31 -13.84 1.21 11.88
N SER A 32 -13.45 2.35 11.41
CA SER A 32 -13.81 2.82 10.07
C SER A 32 -12.64 3.50 9.36
N GLY A 33 -12.63 3.44 8.04
CA GLY A 33 -11.70 4.08 7.11
C GLY A 33 -12.22 3.97 5.67
N PRO A 34 -11.75 4.80 4.75
CA PRO A 34 -10.82 5.91 4.92
C PRO A 34 -11.43 7.14 5.63
N LEU A 35 -10.57 8.11 5.99
CA LEU A 35 -10.99 9.31 6.74
C LEU A 35 -11.92 10.22 5.94
N THR A 36 -11.68 10.32 4.64
CA THR A 36 -12.42 11.22 3.74
C THR A 36 -13.83 10.78 3.44
N ASP A 37 -14.18 9.53 3.81
CA ASP A 37 -15.42 8.87 3.44
C ASP A 37 -16.08 8.18 4.65
N VAL A 38 -15.80 6.89 4.90
CA VAL A 38 -16.53 6.12 5.91
C VAL A 38 -16.27 6.61 7.33
N SER A 39 -15.06 7.07 7.66
CA SER A 39 -14.80 7.67 8.98
C SER A 39 -15.50 9.01 9.14
N TRP A 40 -15.58 9.82 8.07
CA TRP A 40 -16.36 11.05 8.07
C TRP A 40 -17.85 10.78 8.34
N LEU A 41 -18.46 9.80 7.64
CA LEU A 41 -19.85 9.41 7.87
C LEU A 41 -20.08 8.92 9.30
N THR A 42 -19.15 8.17 9.86
CA THR A 42 -19.23 7.70 11.26
C THR A 42 -19.20 8.87 12.24
N ALA A 43 -18.35 9.86 11.97
CA ALA A 43 -18.23 11.08 12.75
C ALA A 43 -19.49 11.96 12.65
N GLU A 44 -20.01 12.19 11.45
CA GLU A 44 -21.27 12.92 11.21
C GLU A 44 -22.47 12.25 11.87
N ALA A 45 -22.46 10.93 11.97
CA ALA A 45 -23.49 10.18 12.69
C ALA A 45 -23.34 10.24 14.22
N ASP A 46 -22.27 10.85 14.76
CA ASP A 46 -21.92 10.95 16.18
C ASP A 46 -21.89 9.56 16.86
N LEU A 47 -21.25 8.59 16.20
CA LEU A 47 -21.19 7.21 16.68
C LEU A 47 -19.86 6.94 17.41
N HIS A 48 -19.97 6.51 18.66
CA HIS A 48 -18.84 6.30 19.57
C HIS A 48 -18.98 4.98 20.35
N PRO A 49 -17.83 4.37 20.81
CA PRO A 49 -16.43 4.76 20.60
C PRO A 49 -15.98 4.57 19.15
N HIS A 50 -15.24 5.54 18.58
CA HIS A 50 -14.84 5.55 17.18
C HIS A 50 -13.31 5.54 17.03
N ALA A 51 -12.76 4.48 16.42
CA ALA A 51 -11.39 4.38 15.96
C ALA A 51 -11.37 4.65 14.45
N ALA A 52 -10.93 5.84 14.06
CA ALA A 52 -10.82 6.26 12.67
C ALA A 52 -9.46 5.90 12.07
N MET A 53 -9.43 5.38 10.84
CA MET A 53 -8.23 4.89 10.18
C MET A 53 -7.98 5.59 8.85
N SER A 54 -6.72 5.99 8.61
CA SER A 54 -6.24 6.35 7.28
C SER A 54 -5.85 5.11 6.47
N TRP A 55 -6.02 5.18 5.15
CA TRP A 55 -5.54 4.21 4.18
C TRP A 55 -4.39 4.76 3.33
N GLY A 56 -3.76 5.84 3.78
CA GLY A 56 -2.64 6.49 3.14
C GLY A 56 -3.08 7.48 2.05
N PHE A 57 -3.72 6.99 0.99
CA PHE A 57 -4.14 7.83 -0.14
C PHE A 57 -5.09 8.95 0.26
N ASP A 58 -5.96 8.73 1.23
CA ASP A 58 -6.93 9.69 1.75
C ASP A 58 -6.26 10.94 2.34
N LEU A 59 -5.18 10.77 3.12
CA LEU A 59 -4.42 11.86 3.71
C LEU A 59 -3.30 12.41 2.82
N MET A 60 -2.71 11.59 1.95
CA MET A 60 -1.50 11.97 1.20
C MET A 60 -1.79 12.35 -0.26
N HIS A 61 -3.04 12.21 -0.72
CA HIS A 61 -3.43 12.53 -2.08
C HIS A 61 -4.80 13.22 -2.14
N ASP A 62 -5.85 12.60 -1.60
CA ASP A 62 -7.23 13.04 -1.84
C ASP A 62 -7.52 14.39 -1.20
N ILE A 63 -7.00 14.68 0.00
CA ILE A 63 -7.17 15.98 0.67
C ILE A 63 -6.49 17.13 -0.08
N GLU A 64 -5.49 16.87 -0.91
CA GLU A 64 -4.86 17.88 -1.75
C GLU A 64 -5.62 18.08 -3.07
N ALA A 65 -6.32 17.04 -3.54
CA ALA A 65 -7.08 17.07 -4.78
C ALA A 65 -8.48 17.74 -4.62
N ASP A 66 -9.11 17.59 -3.46
CA ASP A 66 -10.46 18.12 -3.20
C ASP A 66 -10.56 18.73 -1.79
N PRO A 67 -10.82 20.06 -1.67
CA PRO A 67 -11.02 20.74 -0.38
C PRO A 67 -12.16 20.16 0.47
N ARG A 68 -13.18 19.54 -0.13
CA ARG A 68 -14.27 18.88 0.60
C ARG A 68 -13.76 17.64 1.32
N LEU A 69 -12.94 16.84 0.65
CA LEU A 69 -12.32 15.65 1.25
C LEU A 69 -11.39 16.04 2.41
N LYS A 70 -10.69 17.17 2.27
CA LYS A 70 -9.90 17.74 3.37
C LYS A 70 -10.76 18.11 4.58
N GLN A 71 -11.92 18.73 4.35
CA GLN A 71 -12.87 19.06 5.41
C GLN A 71 -13.44 17.79 6.06
N ASN A 72 -13.81 16.78 5.27
CA ASN A 72 -14.31 15.50 5.76
C ASN A 72 -13.28 14.81 6.66
N ALA A 73 -12.00 14.74 6.22
CA ALA A 73 -10.92 14.18 7.03
C ALA A 73 -10.72 14.96 8.34
N ALA A 74 -10.80 16.29 8.32
CA ALA A 74 -10.68 17.11 9.52
C ALA A 74 -11.83 16.85 10.50
N ILE A 75 -13.07 16.69 10.03
CA ILE A 75 -14.23 16.34 10.86
C ILE A 75 -14.02 14.97 11.49
N ALA A 76 -13.63 13.95 10.69
CA ALA A 76 -13.37 12.61 11.17
C ALA A 76 -12.29 12.59 12.26
N LEU A 77 -11.15 13.27 12.04
CA LEU A 77 -10.04 13.36 12.99
C LEU A 77 -10.38 14.11 14.28
N HIS A 78 -11.21 15.14 14.19
CA HIS A 78 -11.62 15.93 15.36
C HIS A 78 -12.60 15.16 16.25
N GLN A 79 -13.47 14.36 15.66
CA GLN A 79 -14.53 13.65 16.38
C GLN A 79 -14.13 12.26 16.83
N ALA A 80 -13.25 11.58 16.10
CA ALA A 80 -12.77 10.25 16.48
C ALA A 80 -12.17 10.23 17.91
N ASP A 81 -12.41 9.14 18.61
CA ASP A 81 -11.81 8.91 19.93
C ASP A 81 -10.38 8.44 19.82
N TRP A 82 -10.03 7.73 18.74
CA TRP A 82 -8.68 7.26 18.46
C TRP A 82 -8.38 7.22 16.95
N PHE A 83 -7.13 7.51 16.60
CA PHE A 83 -6.65 7.41 15.22
C PHE A 83 -5.76 6.18 15.01
N LEU A 84 -5.92 5.53 13.88
CA LEU A 84 -5.09 4.43 13.39
C LEU A 84 -4.43 4.83 12.07
N GLY A 85 -3.12 4.70 11.99
CA GLY A 85 -2.35 4.87 10.77
C GLY A 85 -1.30 3.78 10.63
N ASP A 86 -0.88 3.49 9.40
CA ASP A 86 0.11 2.46 9.13
C ASP A 86 1.53 3.01 8.91
N CYS A 87 1.67 4.33 8.81
CA CYS A 87 2.95 5.02 8.71
C CYS A 87 2.95 6.36 9.47
N TYR A 88 4.13 6.84 9.83
CA TYR A 88 4.27 8.09 10.59
C TYR A 88 3.89 9.32 9.78
N VAL A 89 4.05 9.27 8.46
CA VAL A 89 3.65 10.37 7.57
C VAL A 89 2.15 10.64 7.64
N GLU A 90 1.31 9.62 7.74
CA GLU A 90 -0.15 9.78 7.94
C GLU A 90 -0.46 10.56 9.22
N ARG A 91 0.17 10.17 10.33
CA ARG A 91 0.01 10.90 11.60
C ARG A 91 0.43 12.36 11.47
N ASP A 92 1.59 12.60 10.87
CA ASP A 92 2.15 13.96 10.77
C ASP A 92 1.32 14.84 9.83
N THR A 93 0.66 14.26 8.83
CA THR A 93 -0.33 14.92 7.97
C THR A 93 -1.67 15.15 8.70
N ALA A 94 -2.08 14.23 9.57
CA ALA A 94 -3.33 14.32 10.31
C ALA A 94 -3.30 15.38 11.45
N ILE A 95 -2.14 15.61 12.08
CA ILE A 95 -2.00 16.58 13.20
C ILE A 95 -2.51 17.98 12.82
N PRO A 96 -2.08 18.62 11.71
CA PRO A 96 -2.59 19.93 11.31
C PRO A 96 -4.07 19.94 10.94
N LEU A 97 -4.68 18.76 10.70
CA LEU A 97 -6.11 18.61 10.42
C LEU A 97 -6.97 18.38 11.68
N GLY A 98 -6.35 18.34 12.88
CA GLY A 98 -7.06 18.26 14.15
C GLY A 98 -6.81 16.98 14.95
N LEU A 99 -5.97 16.07 14.47
CA LEU A 99 -5.58 14.91 15.26
C LEU A 99 -4.82 15.32 16.54
N LYS A 100 -5.26 14.84 17.68
CA LYS A 100 -4.51 14.93 18.94
C LYS A 100 -3.37 13.89 18.90
N LYS A 101 -2.13 14.36 19.03
CA LYS A 101 -0.93 13.54 18.85
C LYS A 101 -0.88 12.29 19.76
N ASP A 102 -1.43 12.38 20.95
CA ASP A 102 -1.51 11.33 21.96
C ASP A 102 -2.75 10.41 21.81
N HIS A 103 -3.64 10.72 20.88
CA HIS A 103 -4.79 9.89 20.52
C HIS A 103 -4.55 9.08 19.23
N ALA A 104 -3.35 8.58 19.02
CA ALA A 104 -2.98 7.86 17.81
C ALA A 104 -2.16 6.61 18.11
N THR A 105 -2.42 5.56 17.36
CA THR A 105 -1.56 4.38 17.26
C THR A 105 -1.08 4.23 15.83
N ILE A 106 0.24 4.27 15.63
CA ILE A 106 0.86 4.12 14.33
C ILE A 106 1.63 2.81 14.31
N PHE A 107 1.22 1.91 13.42
CA PHE A 107 1.91 0.64 13.19
C PHE A 107 1.58 0.11 11.79
N PRO A 108 2.55 -0.42 11.06
CA PRO A 108 2.24 -1.10 9.82
C PRO A 108 1.37 -2.33 10.12
N TRP A 109 0.36 -2.56 9.28
CA TRP A 109 -0.44 -3.78 9.36
C TRP A 109 0.44 -5.01 9.35
N GLY A 110 1.50 -4.94 8.54
CA GLY A 110 2.50 -5.99 8.45
C GLY A 110 2.06 -7.17 7.62
N ILE A 111 2.91 -8.17 7.66
CA ILE A 111 2.75 -9.43 6.92
C ILE A 111 3.09 -10.60 7.85
N ASP A 112 2.81 -11.82 7.42
CA ASP A 112 3.36 -13.02 8.07
C ASP A 112 4.76 -13.33 7.50
N PRO A 113 5.85 -13.01 8.22
CA PRO A 113 7.20 -13.26 7.73
C PRO A 113 7.60 -14.74 7.73
N LYS A 114 6.78 -15.64 8.27
CA LYS A 114 6.95 -17.09 8.14
C LYS A 114 6.39 -17.59 6.83
N GLN A 115 5.30 -17.00 6.36
CA GLN A 115 4.72 -17.28 5.05
C GLN A 115 5.57 -16.59 3.97
N PHE A 116 5.72 -15.27 4.04
CA PHE A 116 6.55 -14.51 3.11
C PHE A 116 8.02 -14.59 3.53
N CYS A 117 8.75 -15.49 2.93
CA CYS A 117 10.15 -15.74 3.22
C CYS A 117 10.88 -16.24 1.98
N LYS A 118 12.20 -16.10 2.00
CA LYS A 118 13.08 -16.67 0.96
C LYS A 118 12.82 -18.15 0.74
N GLY A 119 12.85 -18.59 -0.50
CA GLY A 119 12.63 -19.99 -0.86
C GLY A 119 12.72 -20.23 -2.35
N ASN A 120 12.50 -21.46 -2.76
CA ASN A 120 12.39 -21.83 -4.16
C ASN A 120 10.99 -21.44 -4.70
N SER A 121 10.95 -21.04 -5.95
CA SER A 121 9.71 -20.81 -6.68
C SER A 121 9.34 -22.00 -7.54
N THR A 122 8.08 -22.36 -7.57
CA THR A 122 7.55 -23.40 -8.47
C THR A 122 7.24 -22.84 -9.86
N VAL A 123 7.01 -21.51 -9.96
CA VAL A 123 6.59 -20.85 -11.21
C VAL A 123 7.75 -20.18 -11.97
N ARG A 124 8.96 -20.09 -11.40
CA ARG A 124 10.10 -19.39 -12.03
C ARG A 124 10.37 -19.88 -13.46
N ARG A 125 10.38 -21.18 -13.70
CA ARG A 125 10.71 -21.78 -15.00
C ARG A 125 9.62 -21.56 -16.06
N GLU A 126 8.40 -21.23 -15.63
CA GLU A 126 7.30 -20.90 -16.54
C GLU A 126 7.36 -19.42 -16.97
N LEU A 127 7.97 -18.57 -16.15
CA LEU A 127 7.99 -17.13 -16.35
C LEU A 127 9.27 -16.64 -17.04
N ALA A 128 10.41 -17.26 -16.73
CA ALA A 128 11.71 -16.81 -17.24
C ALA A 128 12.72 -17.97 -17.32
N GLU A 129 13.60 -17.89 -18.33
CA GLU A 129 14.76 -18.78 -18.42
C GLU A 129 15.79 -18.47 -17.33
N GLU A 130 16.76 -19.37 -17.16
CA GLU A 130 17.75 -19.28 -16.06
C GLU A 130 18.60 -18.00 -16.13
N ASP A 131 18.92 -17.54 -17.34
CA ASP A 131 19.76 -16.38 -17.59
C ASP A 131 18.98 -15.05 -17.78
N GLU A 132 17.64 -15.13 -17.77
CA GLU A 132 16.76 -13.95 -17.83
C GLU A 132 16.56 -13.33 -16.43
N PHE A 133 16.30 -12.01 -16.41
CA PHE A 133 16.08 -11.21 -15.21
C PHE A 133 14.61 -10.82 -15.14
N LEU A 134 13.90 -11.40 -14.17
CA LEU A 134 12.46 -11.24 -13.99
C LEU A 134 12.15 -10.07 -13.06
N LEU A 135 11.54 -9.05 -13.61
CA LEU A 135 10.96 -7.92 -12.88
C LEU A 135 9.51 -8.27 -12.49
N LEU A 136 9.09 -7.90 -11.30
CA LEU A 136 7.76 -8.18 -10.78
C LEU A 136 7.07 -6.89 -10.32
N SER A 137 5.82 -6.68 -10.74
CA SER A 137 4.91 -5.70 -10.15
C SER A 137 3.59 -6.36 -9.77
N THR A 138 3.19 -6.18 -8.51
CA THR A 138 1.91 -6.69 -7.96
C THR A 138 0.95 -5.55 -7.64
N ARG A 139 1.26 -4.32 -8.09
CA ARG A 139 0.43 -3.14 -7.83
C ARG A 139 -0.82 -3.16 -8.68
N SER A 140 -1.97 -2.89 -8.06
CA SER A 140 -3.25 -2.75 -8.78
C SER A 140 -3.13 -1.76 -9.94
N LEU A 141 -3.84 -2.02 -11.03
CA LEU A 141 -3.79 -1.19 -12.23
C LEU A 141 -4.67 0.04 -12.08
N GLU A 142 -4.40 0.84 -11.02
CA GLU A 142 -5.10 2.07 -10.69
C GLU A 142 -4.18 3.30 -10.83
N PRO A 143 -4.74 4.52 -11.03
CA PRO A 143 -3.96 5.72 -11.32
C PRO A 143 -2.88 6.06 -10.30
N ASN A 144 -3.13 5.85 -9.02
CA ASN A 144 -2.19 6.15 -7.93
C ASN A 144 -0.95 5.25 -7.89
N TYR A 145 -1.01 4.07 -8.52
CA TYR A 145 0.12 3.12 -8.54
C TYR A 145 1.04 3.28 -9.76
N ARG A 146 0.67 4.12 -10.75
CA ARG A 146 1.47 4.53 -11.89
C ARG A 146 2.20 3.36 -12.57
N VAL A 147 1.47 2.28 -12.84
CA VAL A 147 2.01 1.13 -13.60
C VAL A 147 2.42 1.54 -15.03
N ASP A 148 1.90 2.66 -15.56
CA ASP A 148 2.34 3.31 -16.78
C ASP A 148 3.83 3.71 -16.75
N ILE A 149 4.30 4.22 -15.59
CA ILE A 149 5.73 4.54 -15.37
C ILE A 149 6.56 3.26 -15.35
N THR A 150 6.08 2.22 -14.66
CA THR A 150 6.75 0.91 -14.63
C THR A 150 6.89 0.30 -16.03
N LEU A 151 5.82 0.34 -16.83
CA LEU A 151 5.85 -0.12 -18.23
C LEU A 151 6.81 0.70 -19.09
N SER A 152 6.74 2.03 -19.01
CA SER A 152 7.61 2.92 -19.77
C SER A 152 9.09 2.69 -19.43
N ALA A 153 9.40 2.52 -18.15
CA ALA A 153 10.74 2.21 -17.66
C ALA A 153 11.21 0.84 -18.15
N PHE A 154 10.34 -0.18 -18.06
CA PHE A 154 10.65 -1.51 -18.59
C PHE A 154 10.93 -1.47 -20.09
N ILE A 155 10.09 -0.83 -20.90
CA ILE A 155 10.26 -0.74 -22.35
C ILE A 155 11.61 -0.08 -22.69
N ALA A 156 11.95 1.01 -22.02
CA ALA A 156 13.22 1.71 -22.22
C ALA A 156 14.44 0.87 -21.81
N ALA A 157 14.37 0.13 -20.71
CA ALA A 157 15.42 -0.76 -20.24
C ALA A 157 15.54 -2.00 -21.14
N ALA A 158 14.42 -2.61 -21.53
CA ALA A 158 14.36 -3.81 -22.35
C ALA A 158 14.83 -3.59 -23.79
N ALA A 159 14.80 -2.35 -24.28
CA ALA A 159 15.41 -1.99 -25.56
C ALA A 159 16.95 -2.05 -25.52
N LYS A 160 17.55 -1.91 -24.33
CA LYS A 160 19.01 -1.96 -24.12
C LYS A 160 19.48 -3.33 -23.63
N GLU A 161 18.58 -4.11 -23.02
CA GLU A 161 18.89 -5.41 -22.43
C GLU A 161 17.81 -6.45 -22.76
N PRO A 162 18.11 -7.41 -23.66
CA PRO A 162 17.14 -8.37 -24.15
C PRO A 162 16.75 -9.45 -23.09
N LYS A 163 17.50 -9.58 -22.01
CA LYS A 163 17.24 -10.59 -20.96
C LYS A 163 16.25 -10.13 -19.89
N LEU A 164 15.76 -8.89 -19.97
CA LEU A 164 14.74 -8.41 -19.04
C LEU A 164 13.36 -8.93 -19.42
N LYS A 165 12.62 -9.42 -18.42
CA LYS A 165 11.19 -9.75 -18.49
C LYS A 165 10.42 -9.03 -17.39
N LEU A 166 9.16 -8.68 -17.64
CA LEU A 166 8.28 -8.04 -16.67
C LEU A 166 7.03 -8.87 -16.46
N ALA A 167 6.79 -9.32 -15.23
CA ALA A 167 5.54 -9.93 -14.80
C ALA A 167 4.66 -8.91 -14.06
N ILE A 168 3.41 -8.77 -14.50
CA ILE A 168 2.40 -7.91 -13.90
C ILE A 168 1.29 -8.80 -13.34
N LEU A 169 1.15 -8.83 -12.01
CA LEU A 169 0.18 -9.64 -11.28
C LEU A 169 -0.91 -8.73 -10.70
N ALA A 170 -1.73 -8.15 -11.54
CA ALA A 170 -2.80 -7.27 -11.10
C ALA A 170 -3.89 -7.12 -12.15
N ASP A 171 -5.04 -6.61 -11.67
CA ASP A 171 -6.13 -6.05 -12.46
C ASP A 171 -6.45 -4.64 -11.98
N GLY A 172 -7.25 -3.90 -12.73
CA GLY A 172 -7.71 -2.57 -12.34
C GLY A 172 -8.26 -1.75 -13.50
N SER A 173 -8.72 -0.55 -13.18
CA SER A 173 -9.43 0.33 -14.11
C SER A 173 -8.57 0.74 -15.32
N GLN A 174 -7.25 0.78 -15.16
CA GLN A 174 -6.32 1.20 -16.21
C GLN A 174 -5.82 0.07 -17.13
N PHE A 175 -6.33 -1.15 -17.01
CA PHE A 175 -5.85 -2.30 -17.76
C PHE A 175 -5.75 -2.02 -19.28
N ASN A 176 -6.81 -1.49 -19.90
CA ASN A 176 -6.83 -1.20 -21.34
C ASN A 176 -5.82 -0.12 -21.73
N LEU A 177 -5.67 0.94 -20.92
CA LEU A 177 -4.68 1.97 -21.14
C LEU A 177 -3.26 1.39 -21.14
N LEU A 178 -2.95 0.59 -20.14
CA LEU A 178 -1.63 -0.03 -19.96
C LEU A 178 -1.32 -1.05 -21.07
N ARG A 179 -2.33 -1.81 -21.51
CA ARG A 179 -2.19 -2.68 -22.68
C ARG A 179 -1.86 -1.89 -23.95
N ASN A 180 -2.49 -0.76 -24.19
CA ASN A 180 -2.19 0.10 -25.34
C ASN A 180 -0.74 0.64 -25.29
N ILE A 181 -0.23 1.00 -24.11
CA ILE A 181 1.18 1.40 -23.93
C ILE A 181 2.11 0.24 -24.30
N ALA A 182 1.84 -0.95 -23.79
CA ALA A 182 2.64 -2.14 -24.08
C ALA A 182 2.58 -2.52 -25.57
N ASP A 183 1.39 -2.44 -26.20
CA ASP A 183 1.18 -2.82 -27.60
C ASP A 183 1.83 -1.84 -28.59
N ALA A 184 2.11 -0.62 -28.16
CA ALA A 184 2.88 0.35 -28.94
C ALA A 184 4.40 0.06 -28.98
N ALA A 185 4.89 -0.83 -28.09
CA ALA A 185 6.30 -1.22 -28.07
C ALA A 185 6.62 -2.22 -29.21
N PRO A 186 7.89 -2.32 -29.66
CA PRO A 186 8.35 -3.37 -30.57
C PRO A 186 7.94 -4.76 -30.09
N LYS A 187 7.62 -5.65 -31.03
CA LYS A 187 7.11 -7.00 -30.72
C LYS A 187 8.05 -7.75 -29.78
N GLU A 188 9.35 -7.65 -29.97
CA GLU A 188 10.38 -8.32 -29.18
C GLU A 188 10.39 -7.85 -27.72
N ILE A 189 9.95 -6.62 -27.43
CA ILE A 189 9.80 -6.08 -26.07
C ILE A 189 8.44 -6.46 -25.50
N ARG A 190 7.39 -6.28 -26.29
CA ARG A 190 6.02 -6.59 -25.88
C ARG A 190 5.87 -8.05 -25.45
N ASP A 191 6.45 -8.99 -26.19
CA ASP A 191 6.38 -10.43 -25.89
C ASP A 191 7.07 -10.81 -24.54
N ARG A 192 7.85 -9.90 -23.95
CA ARG A 192 8.51 -10.04 -22.65
C ARG A 192 7.71 -9.43 -21.49
N ILE A 193 6.52 -8.87 -21.76
CA ILE A 193 5.59 -8.37 -20.74
C ILE A 193 4.54 -9.45 -20.48
N LEU A 194 4.58 -10.04 -19.31
CA LEU A 194 3.71 -11.14 -18.90
C LEU A 194 2.54 -10.55 -18.08
N TRP A 195 1.35 -10.57 -18.65
CA TRP A 195 0.11 -10.14 -17.98
C TRP A 195 -0.52 -11.36 -17.31
N LEU A 196 -0.34 -11.50 -16.00
CA LEU A 196 -0.72 -12.70 -15.25
C LEU A 196 -2.04 -12.55 -14.51
N GLY A 197 -2.63 -11.34 -14.50
CA GLY A 197 -3.85 -11.02 -13.79
C GLY A 197 -3.70 -11.15 -12.27
N ARG A 198 -4.79 -10.95 -11.56
CA ARG A 198 -4.82 -11.06 -10.10
C ARG A 198 -4.61 -12.51 -9.66
N LYS A 199 -3.80 -12.73 -8.63
CA LYS A 199 -3.56 -14.04 -8.02
C LYS A 199 -4.08 -14.06 -6.59
N PRO A 200 -4.54 -15.22 -6.09
CA PRO A 200 -4.82 -15.41 -4.67
C PRO A 200 -3.59 -15.16 -3.80
N ASN A 201 -3.79 -14.66 -2.57
CA ASN A 201 -2.69 -14.28 -1.68
C ASN A 201 -1.75 -15.45 -1.35
N ASP A 202 -2.28 -16.66 -1.20
CA ASP A 202 -1.51 -17.87 -0.93
C ASP A 202 -0.57 -18.29 -2.08
N GLN A 203 -0.84 -17.81 -3.31
CA GLN A 203 0.00 -18.05 -4.48
C GLN A 203 1.06 -16.96 -4.69
N LEU A 204 0.85 -15.75 -4.14
CA LEU A 204 1.76 -14.60 -4.39
C LEU A 204 3.20 -14.89 -4.00
N ILE A 205 3.43 -15.67 -2.95
CA ILE A 205 4.77 -15.99 -2.47
C ILE A 205 5.64 -16.66 -3.55
N ASP A 206 5.07 -17.51 -4.39
CA ASP A 206 5.81 -18.17 -5.46
C ASP A 206 6.26 -17.19 -6.55
N TYR A 207 5.45 -16.16 -6.82
CA TYR A 207 5.79 -15.10 -7.76
C TYR A 207 6.85 -14.16 -7.18
N TYR A 208 6.77 -13.80 -5.89
CA TYR A 208 7.86 -13.06 -5.25
C TYR A 208 9.16 -13.86 -5.32
N ARG A 209 9.16 -15.12 -4.94
CA ARG A 209 10.34 -15.99 -5.01
C ARG A 209 10.88 -16.21 -6.42
N ALA A 210 10.03 -16.03 -7.44
CA ALA A 210 10.44 -16.09 -8.85
C ALA A 210 11.19 -14.86 -9.31
N ALA A 211 10.95 -13.71 -8.69
CA ALA A 211 11.44 -12.42 -9.16
C ALA A 211 12.90 -12.16 -8.77
N ASP A 212 13.61 -11.43 -9.64
CA ASP A 212 14.95 -10.91 -9.38
C ASP A 212 14.90 -9.45 -8.87
N LEU A 213 13.82 -8.70 -9.15
CA LEU A 213 13.60 -7.33 -8.70
C LEU A 213 12.10 -7.02 -8.63
N TYR A 214 11.64 -6.51 -7.49
CA TYR A 214 10.30 -5.97 -7.33
C TYR A 214 10.23 -4.50 -7.71
N LEU A 215 9.15 -4.08 -8.38
CA LEU A 215 8.94 -2.72 -8.89
C LEU A 215 7.64 -2.11 -8.37
N SER A 216 7.71 -0.85 -7.88
CA SER A 216 6.53 -0.02 -7.57
C SER A 216 6.79 1.44 -7.90
N ALA A 217 5.89 2.05 -8.69
CA ALA A 217 5.98 3.46 -9.12
C ALA A 217 4.88 4.34 -8.49
N SER A 218 4.29 3.92 -7.38
CA SER A 218 3.20 4.63 -6.70
C SER A 218 3.54 6.11 -6.46
N ILE A 219 2.54 6.98 -6.60
CA ILE A 219 2.67 8.41 -6.24
C ILE A 219 2.20 8.68 -4.81
N THR A 220 1.47 7.74 -4.24
CA THR A 220 1.02 7.77 -2.85
C THR A 220 0.81 6.36 -2.35
N ASP A 221 1.17 6.12 -1.12
CA ASP A 221 0.90 4.88 -0.36
C ASP A 221 1.23 5.14 1.12
N GLY A 222 0.60 4.37 2.02
CA GLY A 222 1.09 4.18 3.38
C GLY A 222 2.22 3.16 3.43
N SER A 223 2.17 2.24 4.36
CA SER A 223 3.05 1.06 4.38
C SER A 223 2.56 0.02 3.36
N SER A 224 3.09 0.06 2.15
CA SER A 224 2.69 -0.83 1.06
C SER A 224 2.90 -2.30 1.39
N VAL A 225 1.82 -3.07 1.58
CA VAL A 225 1.88 -4.50 1.92
C VAL A 225 2.72 -5.28 0.90
N SER A 226 2.56 -5.00 -0.40
CA SER A 226 3.32 -5.68 -1.45
C SER A 226 4.82 -5.37 -1.43
N LEU A 227 5.23 -4.17 -0.98
CA LEU A 227 6.62 -3.84 -0.73
C LEU A 227 7.16 -4.66 0.45
N LEU A 228 6.40 -4.72 1.55
CA LEU A 228 6.77 -5.50 2.74
C LEU A 228 6.91 -7.00 2.41
N GLU A 229 6.00 -7.55 1.60
CA GLU A 229 6.04 -8.94 1.12
C GLU A 229 7.30 -9.22 0.28
N ALA A 230 7.65 -8.32 -0.65
CA ALA A 230 8.86 -8.44 -1.47
C ALA A 230 10.13 -8.40 -0.60
N MET A 231 10.24 -7.43 0.32
CA MET A 231 11.36 -7.32 1.26
C MET A 231 11.45 -8.54 2.17
N ALA A 232 10.31 -9.10 2.60
CA ALA A 232 10.24 -10.31 3.41
C ALA A 232 10.71 -11.55 2.65
N CYS A 233 10.43 -11.65 1.36
CA CYS A 233 10.93 -12.71 0.50
C CYS A 233 12.41 -12.55 0.12
N GLU A 234 13.10 -11.54 0.65
CA GLU A 234 14.49 -11.17 0.31
C GLU A 234 14.66 -10.88 -1.19
N ILE A 235 13.64 -10.26 -1.82
CA ILE A 235 13.75 -9.76 -3.19
C ILE A 235 14.21 -8.31 -3.13
N PRO A 236 15.23 -7.92 -3.91
CA PRO A 236 15.60 -6.51 -4.07
C PRO A 236 14.40 -5.70 -4.55
N VAL A 237 14.23 -4.50 -4.04
CA VAL A 237 13.10 -3.63 -4.38
C VAL A 237 13.59 -2.33 -5.02
N LEU A 238 12.87 -1.86 -6.05
CA LEU A 238 13.05 -0.55 -6.67
C LEU A 238 11.71 0.17 -6.65
N VAL A 239 11.61 1.24 -5.85
CA VAL A 239 10.35 1.94 -5.61
C VAL A 239 10.52 3.45 -5.71
N SER A 240 9.43 4.17 -5.93
CA SER A 240 9.39 5.64 -5.92
C SER A 240 9.75 6.21 -4.54
N ASP A 241 10.31 7.43 -4.51
CA ASP A 241 10.74 8.16 -3.31
C ASP A 241 9.59 8.85 -2.55
N ILE A 242 8.40 8.22 -2.54
CA ILE A 242 7.26 8.72 -1.77
C ILE A 242 7.49 8.53 -0.27
N PRO A 243 6.91 9.40 0.58
CA PRO A 243 7.15 9.36 2.02
C PRO A 243 6.89 8.00 2.68
N GLY A 244 5.82 7.29 2.30
CA GLY A 244 5.53 5.96 2.84
C GLY A 244 6.62 4.92 2.51
N ASN A 245 7.19 4.98 1.30
CA ASN A 245 8.30 4.09 0.93
C ASN A 245 9.61 4.44 1.67
N LEU A 246 9.85 5.72 1.97
CA LEU A 246 11.05 6.18 2.69
C LEU A 246 11.11 5.68 4.14
N GLU A 247 9.99 5.25 4.72
CA GLU A 247 9.98 4.60 6.04
C GLU A 247 10.58 3.18 6.02
N TRP A 248 10.67 2.56 4.82
CA TRP A 248 11.10 1.19 4.61
C TRP A 248 12.38 1.06 3.78
N VAL A 249 12.58 1.97 2.82
CA VAL A 249 13.66 1.88 1.85
C VAL A 249 14.66 3.01 2.03
N GLU A 250 15.88 2.64 2.38
CA GLU A 250 17.08 3.47 2.34
C GLU A 250 17.87 3.08 1.08
N ASP A 251 18.07 4.06 0.16
CA ASP A 251 18.68 3.80 -1.16
C ASP A 251 20.05 3.15 -1.05
N GLY A 252 20.21 2.01 -1.69
CA GLY A 252 21.44 1.21 -1.66
C GLY A 252 21.68 0.38 -0.39
N ARG A 253 20.80 0.43 0.61
CA ARG A 253 20.93 -0.31 1.87
C ARG A 253 19.83 -1.35 2.12
N THR A 254 18.55 -0.98 1.92
CA THR A 254 17.39 -1.87 2.08
C THR A 254 16.58 -2.00 0.80
N GLY A 255 16.96 -1.26 -0.25
CA GLY A 255 16.34 -1.26 -1.56
C GLY A 255 16.91 -0.14 -2.40
N PHE A 256 16.26 0.16 -3.52
CA PHE A 256 16.60 1.26 -4.40
C PHE A 256 15.42 2.22 -4.55
N LEU A 257 15.75 3.51 -4.66
CA LEU A 257 14.80 4.58 -4.87
C LEU A 257 14.99 5.22 -6.25
N PHE A 258 13.89 5.67 -6.81
CA PHE A 258 13.89 6.56 -7.97
C PHE A 258 12.89 7.70 -7.73
N LYS A 259 13.12 8.84 -8.39
CA LYS A 259 12.26 10.01 -8.25
C LYS A 259 10.85 9.71 -8.79
N THR A 260 9.86 9.97 -7.97
CA THR A 260 8.44 9.77 -8.30
C THR A 260 8.09 10.38 -9.66
N GLY A 261 7.52 9.56 -10.54
CA GLY A 261 7.14 9.95 -11.90
C GLY A 261 8.28 9.88 -12.96
N ASP A 262 9.53 9.64 -12.56
CA ASP A 262 10.68 9.61 -13.49
C ASP A 262 10.92 8.19 -14.02
N SER A 263 10.26 7.86 -15.13
CA SER A 263 10.44 6.55 -15.80
C SER A 263 11.85 6.35 -16.38
N ALA A 264 12.56 7.43 -16.74
CA ALA A 264 13.92 7.33 -17.27
C ALA A 264 14.89 6.92 -16.16
N GLN A 265 14.82 7.57 -15.00
CA GLN A 265 15.63 7.19 -13.85
C GLN A 265 15.30 5.76 -13.37
N MET A 266 14.01 5.37 -13.37
CA MET A 266 13.60 3.99 -13.06
C MET A 266 14.22 2.99 -14.03
N ALA A 267 14.24 3.29 -15.36
CA ALA A 267 14.86 2.43 -16.35
C ALA A 267 16.38 2.28 -16.13
N ASP A 268 17.08 3.36 -15.81
CA ASP A 268 18.53 3.32 -15.52
C ASP A 268 18.81 2.52 -14.24
N LYS A 269 17.97 2.64 -13.20
CA LYS A 269 18.07 1.82 -11.98
C LYS A 269 17.77 0.34 -12.26
N ILE A 270 16.82 0.00 -13.13
CA ILE A 270 16.58 -1.40 -13.58
C ILE A 270 17.84 -1.97 -14.22
N LEU A 271 18.46 -1.25 -15.15
CA LEU A 271 19.70 -1.67 -15.81
C LEU A 271 20.87 -1.78 -14.82
N PHE A 272 20.95 -0.88 -13.85
CA PHE A 272 21.92 -0.96 -12.76
C PHE A 272 21.73 -2.25 -11.95
N CYS A 273 20.51 -2.56 -11.50
CA CYS A 273 20.21 -3.77 -10.76
C CYS A 273 20.56 -5.04 -11.55
N TYR A 274 20.20 -5.08 -12.83
CA TYR A 274 20.55 -6.20 -13.72
C TYR A 274 22.06 -6.44 -13.81
N ARG A 275 22.84 -5.38 -14.04
CA ARG A 275 24.31 -5.47 -14.19
C ARG A 275 25.03 -5.84 -12.89
N ASN A 276 24.44 -5.49 -11.75
CA ASN A 276 25.01 -5.70 -10.43
C ASN A 276 24.25 -6.78 -9.62
N ARG A 277 23.52 -7.68 -10.29
CA ARG A 277 22.67 -8.69 -9.64
C ARG A 277 23.36 -9.51 -8.55
N GLY A 278 24.67 -9.74 -8.66
CA GLY A 278 25.45 -10.43 -7.63
C GLY A 278 25.57 -9.66 -6.31
N GLU A 279 25.49 -8.34 -6.36
CA GLU A 279 25.60 -7.44 -5.18
C GLU A 279 24.24 -7.16 -4.55
N MET A 280 23.14 -7.38 -5.27
CA MET A 280 21.77 -7.11 -4.79
C MET A 280 21.44 -7.89 -3.51
N GLN A 281 22.02 -9.05 -3.31
CA GLN A 281 21.80 -9.83 -2.08
C GLN A 281 22.29 -9.12 -0.82
N ASN A 282 23.25 -8.19 -0.91
CA ASN A 282 23.76 -7.46 0.24
C ASN A 282 22.71 -6.53 0.86
N ILE A 283 21.71 -6.09 0.09
CA ILE A 283 20.64 -5.20 0.57
C ILE A 283 19.41 -5.96 1.08
N THR A 284 19.21 -7.21 0.67
CA THR A 284 18.00 -7.97 1.02
C THR A 284 17.99 -8.43 2.47
N ALA A 285 19.14 -8.83 3.03
CA ALA A 285 19.20 -9.25 4.43
C ALA A 285 18.92 -8.09 5.43
N PRO A 286 19.44 -6.86 5.26
CA PRO A 286 18.99 -5.72 6.05
C PRO A 286 17.51 -5.41 5.89
N ALA A 287 16.97 -5.48 4.64
CA ALA A 287 15.57 -5.29 4.36
C ALA A 287 14.70 -6.32 5.11
N ARG A 288 15.06 -7.59 5.04
CA ARG A 288 14.35 -8.66 5.75
C ARG A 288 14.32 -8.43 7.27
N ARG A 289 15.46 -8.06 7.89
CA ARG A 289 15.51 -7.76 9.33
C ARG A 289 14.57 -6.62 9.71
N LEU A 290 14.50 -5.58 8.90
CA LEU A 290 13.59 -4.45 9.12
C LEU A 290 12.11 -4.91 9.14
N ILE A 291 11.74 -5.83 8.24
CA ILE A 291 10.39 -6.41 8.21
C ILE A 291 10.12 -7.24 9.47
N GLU A 292 11.04 -8.11 9.87
CA GLU A 292 10.90 -8.93 11.07
C GLU A 292 10.78 -8.11 12.36
N GLU A 293 11.44 -6.95 12.40
CA GLU A 293 11.39 -6.03 13.54
C GLU A 293 10.10 -5.22 13.58
N LYS A 294 9.66 -4.66 12.44
CA LYS A 294 8.61 -3.63 12.40
C LYS A 294 7.29 -4.07 11.79
N ALA A 295 7.29 -5.07 10.88
CA ALA A 295 6.14 -5.44 10.07
C ALA A 295 5.65 -6.88 10.29
N ASP A 296 6.03 -7.53 11.37
CA ASP A 296 5.50 -8.84 11.75
C ASP A 296 4.11 -8.68 12.35
N TRP A 297 3.08 -9.18 11.64
CA TRP A 297 1.69 -9.11 12.07
C TRP A 297 1.47 -9.75 13.46
N GLU A 298 2.13 -10.86 13.75
CA GLU A 298 2.00 -11.53 15.04
C GLU A 298 2.48 -10.65 16.21
N LYS A 299 3.43 -9.75 15.96
CA LYS A 299 3.88 -8.74 16.92
C LYS A 299 2.98 -7.51 16.94
N ASN A 300 2.47 -7.11 15.77
CA ASN A 300 1.74 -5.84 15.61
C ASN A 300 0.26 -5.92 15.98
N LYS A 301 -0.40 -7.06 15.81
CA LYS A 301 -1.86 -7.24 16.06
C LYS A 301 -2.31 -6.78 17.45
N TYR A 302 -1.45 -6.84 18.46
CA TYR A 302 -1.76 -6.39 19.83
C TYR A 302 -1.91 -4.88 19.91
N ARG A 303 -1.23 -4.13 19.04
CA ARG A 303 -1.34 -2.65 18.96
C ARG A 303 -2.73 -2.22 18.49
N LEU A 304 -3.34 -3.01 17.60
CA LEU A 304 -4.72 -2.79 17.18
C LEU A 304 -5.69 -2.96 18.36
N THR A 305 -5.53 -4.03 19.14
CA THR A 305 -6.35 -4.27 20.33
C THR A 305 -6.17 -3.17 21.38
N GLU A 306 -4.95 -2.69 21.57
CA GLU A 306 -4.63 -1.56 22.45
C GLU A 306 -5.30 -0.27 21.96
N ALA A 307 -5.24 0.01 20.67
CA ALA A 307 -5.91 1.17 20.07
C ALA A 307 -7.43 1.17 20.31
N TYR A 308 -8.08 0.00 20.17
CA TYR A 308 -9.51 -0.11 20.49
C TYR A 308 -9.80 0.16 21.97
N ARG A 309 -9.00 -0.37 22.91
CA ARG A 309 -9.14 -0.08 24.34
C ARG A 309 -8.95 1.41 24.64
N ASN A 310 -8.00 2.05 23.96
CA ASN A 310 -7.78 3.49 24.10
C ASN A 310 -8.96 4.30 23.59
N ALA A 311 -9.55 3.93 22.43
CA ALA A 311 -10.76 4.56 21.90
C ALA A 311 -11.91 4.50 22.91
N VAL A 312 -12.16 3.32 23.48
CA VAL A 312 -13.20 3.13 24.52
C VAL A 312 -12.91 3.97 25.77
N THR A 313 -11.64 4.02 26.21
CA THR A 313 -11.24 4.80 27.39
C THR A 313 -11.45 6.30 27.16
N VAL A 314 -11.04 6.82 26.01
CA VAL A 314 -11.20 8.24 25.66
C VAL A 314 -12.68 8.61 25.55
N CYS A 315 -13.49 7.75 24.94
CA CYS A 315 -14.92 7.93 24.83
C CYS A 315 -15.57 8.04 26.23
N ASN A 316 -15.30 7.08 27.14
CA ASN A 316 -15.86 7.08 28.49
C ASN A 316 -15.48 8.36 29.25
N ASN A 317 -14.22 8.79 29.20
CA ASN A 317 -13.78 10.02 29.85
C ASN A 317 -14.47 11.29 29.31
N ARG A 318 -14.89 11.29 28.03
CA ARG A 318 -15.66 12.37 27.43
C ARG A 318 -17.06 12.51 28.02
N TYR A 319 -17.68 11.38 28.40
CA TYR A 319 -19.03 11.38 29.00
C TYR A 319 -19.00 11.64 30.52
N ASP A 320 -17.98 11.19 31.23
CA ASP A 320 -17.82 11.42 32.68
C ASP A 320 -17.49 12.89 33.00
N SER A 321 -17.05 13.68 32.01
CA SER A 321 -16.68 15.09 32.13
C SER A 321 -17.84 16.07 31.84
N LYS A 322 -19.00 15.56 31.43
CA LYS A 322 -20.23 16.32 31.17
C LYS A 322 -21.24 16.12 32.29
#